data_b06883e77f1528e92f9348304f26f4d0
#
_entry.id   b06883e77f1528e92f9348304f26f4d0
#
_cell.length_a   1.000
_cell.length_b   1.000
_cell.length_c   1.000
_cell.angle_alpha   90.00
_cell.angle_beta   90.00
_cell.angle_gamma   90.00
#
_symmetry.space_group_name_H-M   'P 1'
#
loop_
_entity.id
_entity.type
_entity.pdbx_description
1 polymer ?
#
loop_
_entity_poly.entity_id
_entity_poly.type
_entity_poly.pdbx_seq_one_letter_code
_entity_poly.pdbx_strand_id
1 'polypeptide(L)'
;MDYLFDSRGKHIANLVNGQLHAPTGQNIGHLVKGQNIFIDMHGKYMGEIVLKNRLMYQTSSPYRSVNYGNYGNYGNVGNYGNPGNYGSIGSLAGFSDLATPWM
;
A
#
# COMPACT_ATOMS: atom_id res chain seq x y z
N MET A 1 -11.41 -2.83 7.88
CA MET A 1 -10.69 -1.80 7.09
C MET A 1 -9.55 -1.26 7.93
N ASP A 2 -8.37 -1.11 7.32
CA ASP A 2 -7.19 -0.59 8.03
C ASP A 2 -6.67 0.64 7.31
N TYR A 3 -6.42 1.71 8.06
CA TYR A 3 -5.72 2.89 7.56
C TYR A 3 -4.23 2.59 7.46
N LEU A 4 -3.61 2.93 6.33
CA LEU A 4 -2.18 2.75 6.12
C LEU A 4 -1.50 4.09 5.90
N PHE A 5 -0.29 4.20 6.43
CA PHE A 5 0.47 5.45 6.51
C PHE A 5 1.86 5.28 5.93
N ASP A 6 2.46 6.37 5.50
CA ASP A 6 3.88 6.38 5.13
C ASP A 6 4.78 6.54 6.38
N SER A 7 6.09 6.67 6.16
CA SER A 7 7.04 6.79 7.28
C SER A 7 6.85 8.09 8.08
N ARG A 8 6.29 9.11 7.46
CA ARG A 8 6.05 10.40 8.11
C ARG A 8 4.72 10.44 8.84
N GLY A 9 3.91 9.40 8.70
CA GLY A 9 2.59 9.32 9.31
C GLY A 9 1.48 9.90 8.47
N LYS A 10 1.72 10.18 7.19
CA LYS A 10 0.68 10.62 6.27
C LYS A 10 -0.19 9.44 5.86
N HIS A 11 -1.50 9.60 5.91
CA HIS A 11 -2.44 8.58 5.43
C HIS A 11 -2.37 8.48 3.91
N ILE A 12 -2.04 7.29 3.41
CA ILE A 12 -1.82 7.08 1.97
C ILE A 12 -2.72 6.03 1.34
N ALA A 13 -3.29 5.12 2.13
CA ALA A 13 -4.13 4.05 1.59
C ALA A 13 -5.03 3.45 2.67
N ASN A 14 -6.05 2.73 2.22
CA ASN A 14 -6.90 1.90 3.06
C ASN A 14 -6.84 0.46 2.58
N LEU A 15 -6.73 -0.47 3.52
CA LEU A 15 -6.78 -1.90 3.22
C LEU A 15 -8.20 -2.40 3.51
N VAL A 16 -8.85 -2.91 2.49
CA VAL A 16 -10.22 -3.42 2.57
C VAL A 16 -10.29 -4.77 1.86
N ASN A 17 -10.51 -5.84 2.62
CA ASN A 17 -10.68 -7.20 2.10
C ASN A 17 -9.52 -7.63 1.16
N GLY A 18 -8.28 -7.35 1.54
CA GLY A 18 -7.11 -7.71 0.73
C GLY A 18 -6.87 -6.81 -0.46
N GLN A 19 -7.63 -5.72 -0.61
CA GLN A 19 -7.48 -4.76 -1.67
C GLN A 19 -7.00 -3.43 -1.11
N LEU A 20 -6.04 -2.80 -1.78
CA LEU A 20 -5.63 -1.45 -1.44
C LEU A 20 -6.49 -0.44 -2.17
N HIS A 21 -6.92 0.56 -1.43
CA HIS A 21 -7.69 1.69 -1.97
C HIS A 21 -7.02 2.99 -1.59
N ALA A 22 -7.07 3.96 -2.50
CA ALA A 22 -6.69 5.33 -2.18
C ALA A 22 -7.63 5.87 -1.09
N PRO A 23 -7.25 6.93 -0.38
CA PRO A 23 -8.15 7.56 0.58
C PRO A 23 -9.50 7.97 -0.01
N THR A 24 -9.53 8.26 -1.31
CA THR A 24 -10.75 8.58 -2.04
C THR A 24 -11.60 7.36 -2.41
N GLY A 25 -11.11 6.14 -2.18
CA GLY A 25 -11.84 4.90 -2.42
C GLY A 25 -11.46 4.15 -3.69
N GLN A 26 -10.64 4.71 -4.55
CA GLN A 26 -10.19 4.07 -5.79
C GLN A 26 -9.34 2.84 -5.48
N ASN A 27 -9.58 1.72 -6.17
CA ASN A 27 -8.74 0.53 -6.05
C ASN A 27 -7.38 0.78 -6.68
N ILE A 28 -6.30 0.62 -5.92
CA ILE A 28 -4.94 0.94 -6.36
C ILE A 28 -3.98 -0.24 -6.30
N GLY A 29 -4.37 -1.34 -5.68
CA GLY A 29 -3.50 -2.49 -5.59
C GLY A 29 -4.17 -3.67 -4.91
N HIS A 30 -3.42 -4.77 -4.82
CA HIS A 30 -3.92 -6.04 -4.31
C HIS A 30 -2.90 -6.69 -3.41
N LEU A 31 -3.37 -7.39 -2.37
CA LEU A 31 -2.54 -8.29 -1.60
C LEU A 31 -2.33 -9.56 -2.42
N VAL A 32 -1.08 -10.00 -2.54
CA VAL A 32 -0.77 -11.30 -3.15
C VAL A 32 -1.04 -12.39 -2.12
N LYS A 33 -1.99 -13.26 -2.44
CA LYS A 33 -2.41 -14.33 -1.52
C LYS A 33 -1.23 -15.22 -1.14
N GLY A 34 -1.06 -15.45 0.15
CA GLY A 34 0.01 -16.28 0.68
C GLY A 34 1.34 -15.56 0.83
N GLN A 35 1.42 -14.29 0.48
CA GLN A 35 2.61 -13.45 0.63
C GLN A 35 2.20 -12.12 1.28
N ASN A 36 3.13 -11.50 1.97
CA ASN A 36 2.87 -10.22 2.65
C ASN A 36 3.27 -9.03 1.78
N ILE A 37 2.99 -9.12 0.48
CA ILE A 37 3.32 -8.05 -0.46
C ILE A 37 2.07 -7.57 -1.16
N PHE A 38 2.11 -6.31 -1.55
CA PHE A 38 1.09 -5.71 -2.40
C PHE A 38 1.64 -5.45 -3.79
N ILE A 39 0.81 -5.64 -4.78
CA ILE A 39 1.11 -5.32 -6.18
C ILE A 39 0.16 -4.22 -6.63
N ASP A 40 0.62 -3.42 -7.59
CA ASP A 40 -0.21 -2.40 -8.21
C ASP A 40 -1.18 -3.02 -9.23
N MET A 41 -1.93 -2.17 -9.92
CA MET A 41 -2.92 -2.63 -10.90
C MET A 41 -2.29 -3.24 -12.14
N HIS A 42 -0.97 -3.10 -12.31
CA HIS A 42 -0.21 -3.71 -13.41
C HIS A 42 0.50 -5.00 -12.99
N GLY A 43 0.32 -5.42 -11.74
CA GLY A 43 0.93 -6.64 -11.22
C GLY A 43 2.35 -6.49 -10.73
N LYS A 44 2.82 -5.26 -10.55
CA LYS A 44 4.19 -5.00 -10.07
C LYS A 44 4.20 -4.76 -8.58
N TYR A 45 5.27 -5.25 -7.93
CA TYR A 45 5.47 -5.03 -6.50
C TYR A 45 5.39 -3.53 -6.17
N MET A 46 4.55 -3.19 -5.23
CA MET A 46 4.42 -1.80 -4.79
C MET A 46 4.83 -1.59 -3.33
N GLY A 47 4.81 -2.62 -2.51
CA GLY A 47 5.21 -2.47 -1.12
C GLY A 47 4.65 -3.54 -0.20
N GLU A 48 4.86 -3.35 1.08
CA GLU A 48 4.39 -4.24 2.12
C GLU A 48 4.13 -3.47 3.40
N ILE A 49 3.34 -4.04 4.28
CA ILE A 49 3.06 -3.42 5.58
C ILE A 49 4.18 -3.78 6.53
N VAL A 50 4.75 -2.76 7.16
CA VAL A 50 5.74 -2.89 8.23
C VAL A 50 5.26 -2.10 9.45
N LEU A 51 5.70 -2.50 10.65
CA LEU A 51 5.38 -1.80 11.89
C LEU A 51 3.87 -1.54 12.04
N LYS A 52 3.07 -2.57 11.74
CA LYS A 52 1.60 -2.63 11.87
C LYS A 52 0.83 -1.89 10.78
N ASN A 53 1.18 -0.63 10.47
CA ASN A 53 0.34 0.19 9.62
C ASN A 53 1.11 1.10 8.66
N ARG A 54 2.39 0.83 8.45
CA ARG A 54 3.19 1.59 7.48
C ARG A 54 3.28 0.80 6.19
N LEU A 55 2.81 1.39 5.10
CA LEU A 55 2.92 0.78 3.78
C LEU A 55 4.18 1.32 3.13
N MET A 56 5.18 0.47 2.98
CA MET A 56 6.51 0.88 2.54
C MET A 56 7.06 -0.05 1.47
N TYR A 57 8.00 0.46 0.70
CA TYR A 57 8.67 -0.26 -0.38
C TYR A 57 9.99 -0.82 0.12
N GLN A 58 10.17 -2.14 0.05
CA GLN A 58 11.45 -2.78 0.38
C GLN A 58 12.39 -2.64 -0.81
N THR A 59 13.48 -1.90 -0.64
CA THR A 59 14.37 -1.54 -1.76
C THR A 59 15.13 -2.72 -2.33
N SER A 60 15.31 -3.79 -1.56
CA SER A 60 15.99 -5.03 -1.98
C SER A 60 15.03 -6.21 -2.14
N SER A 61 13.73 -5.98 -2.23
CA SER A 61 12.75 -7.06 -2.36
C SER A 61 13.04 -7.93 -3.57
N PRO A 62 13.02 -9.26 -3.43
CA PRO A 62 13.15 -10.17 -4.57
C PRO A 62 11.96 -10.07 -5.53
N TYR A 63 10.84 -9.49 -5.09
CA TYR A 63 9.62 -9.37 -5.90
C TYR A 63 9.64 -8.16 -6.83
N ARG A 64 10.66 -7.30 -6.77
CA ARG A 64 10.77 -6.10 -7.59
C ARG A 64 10.74 -6.38 -9.10
N SER A 65 11.27 -7.52 -9.50
CA SER A 65 11.35 -7.91 -10.92
C SER A 65 10.27 -8.90 -11.34
N VAL A 66 9.39 -9.30 -10.44
CA VAL A 66 8.32 -10.25 -10.72
C VAL A 66 7.10 -9.48 -11.20
N ASN A 67 6.48 -9.97 -12.28
CA ASN A 67 5.21 -9.45 -12.77
C ASN A 67 4.13 -10.50 -12.54
N TYR A 68 3.14 -10.14 -11.72
CA TYR A 68 2.03 -11.02 -11.38
C TYR A 68 0.86 -10.93 -12.37
N GLY A 69 1.00 -10.15 -13.43
CA GLY A 69 -0.07 -9.89 -14.37
C GLY A 69 -1.10 -8.90 -13.83
N ASN A 70 -1.98 -8.47 -14.72
CA ASN A 70 -3.02 -7.53 -14.32
C ASN A 70 -4.15 -8.26 -13.60
N TYR A 71 -4.48 -7.78 -12.41
CA TYR A 71 -5.69 -8.20 -11.71
C TYR A 71 -6.83 -7.27 -12.13
N GLY A 72 -8.05 -7.77 -12.04
CA GLY A 72 -9.22 -6.93 -12.32
C GLY A 72 -9.37 -5.82 -11.28
N ASN A 73 -10.04 -4.76 -11.67
CA ASN A 73 -10.41 -3.69 -10.74
C ASN A 73 -11.59 -4.19 -9.89
N TYR A 74 -11.40 -4.19 -8.57
CA TYR A 74 -12.41 -4.65 -7.62
C TYR A 74 -13.42 -3.57 -7.26
N GLY A 75 -13.36 -2.44 -7.95
CA GLY A 75 -14.30 -1.34 -7.75
C GLY A 75 -13.86 -0.40 -6.64
N ASN A 76 -14.57 0.69 -6.54
CA ASN A 76 -14.31 1.71 -5.54
C ASN A 76 -15.03 1.37 -4.24
N VAL A 77 -14.41 1.72 -3.13
CA VAL A 77 -15.06 1.71 -1.83
C VAL A 77 -15.43 3.14 -1.44
N GLY A 78 -16.20 3.29 -0.39
CA GLY A 78 -16.53 4.60 0.15
C GLY A 78 -15.30 5.29 0.72
N ASN A 79 -15.43 6.59 0.95
CA ASN A 79 -14.43 7.35 1.68
C ASN A 79 -14.62 7.06 3.18
N TYR A 80 -13.59 6.48 3.79
CA TYR A 80 -13.64 6.11 5.21
C TYR A 80 -13.25 7.28 6.14
N GLY A 81 -13.10 8.47 5.60
CA GLY A 81 -12.73 9.64 6.36
C GLY A 81 -11.21 9.81 6.44
N ASN A 82 -10.83 10.88 7.11
CA ASN A 82 -9.42 11.22 7.32
C ASN A 82 -9.03 10.87 8.76
N PRO A 83 -8.15 9.88 8.96
CA PRO A 83 -7.73 9.50 10.31
C PRO A 83 -6.77 10.52 10.95
N GLY A 84 -6.34 11.54 10.20
CA GLY A 84 -5.29 12.43 10.62
C GLY A 84 -3.91 11.81 10.41
N ASN A 85 -2.89 12.50 10.89
CA ASN A 85 -1.52 12.00 10.79
C ASN A 85 -1.19 11.09 11.96
N TYR A 86 -0.47 10.02 11.64
CA TYR A 86 0.17 9.19 12.64
C TYR A 86 1.56 9.76 12.95
N GLY A 87 2.22 9.24 13.98
CA GLY A 87 3.59 9.67 14.27
C GLY A 87 4.58 9.25 13.20
N SER A 88 5.63 10.04 13.01
CA SER A 88 6.75 9.67 12.13
C SER A 88 7.56 8.54 12.76
N ILE A 89 8.02 7.58 11.92
CA ILE A 89 8.93 6.52 12.37
C ILE A 89 10.38 6.79 11.97
N GLY A 90 10.64 7.90 11.27
CA GLY A 90 11.97 8.18 10.75
C GLY A 90 12.36 7.23 9.62
N SER A 91 13.66 7.10 9.39
CA SER A 91 14.17 6.16 8.38
C SER A 91 14.11 4.74 8.88
N LEU A 92 13.71 3.83 7.99
CA LEU A 92 13.73 2.40 8.25
C LEU A 92 14.66 1.74 7.25
N ALA A 93 15.73 1.09 7.74
CA ALA A 93 16.76 0.50 6.88
C ALA A 93 16.15 -0.51 5.93
N GLY A 94 16.47 -0.40 4.64
CA GLY A 94 15.98 -1.29 3.60
C GLY A 94 14.60 -0.94 3.07
N PHE A 95 13.98 0.13 3.56
CA PHE A 95 12.64 0.54 3.14
C PHE A 95 12.62 2.00 2.75
N SER A 96 11.75 2.33 1.82
CA SER A 96 11.46 3.71 1.43
C SER A 96 9.97 3.93 1.31
N ASP A 97 9.55 5.18 1.34
CA ASP A 97 8.16 5.51 1.06
C ASP A 97 7.84 5.24 -0.40
N LEU A 98 6.61 4.80 -0.67
CA LEU A 98 6.17 4.59 -2.04
C LEU A 98 5.90 5.91 -2.74
N ALA A 99 6.00 5.89 -4.07
CA ALA A 99 5.30 6.90 -4.88
C ALA A 99 3.79 6.74 -4.66
N THR A 100 3.07 7.85 -4.58
CA THR A 100 1.63 7.86 -4.34
C THR A 100 0.90 8.63 -5.44
N PRO A 101 0.89 8.11 -6.68
CA PRO A 101 0.30 8.83 -7.81
C PRO A 101 -1.22 9.02 -7.69
N TRP A 102 -1.85 8.30 -6.80
CA TRP A 102 -3.28 8.41 -6.53
C TRP A 102 -3.64 9.54 -5.57
N MET A 103 -2.66 10.18 -4.97
CA MET A 103 -2.87 11.27 -4.01
C MET A 103 -3.06 12.61 -4.71
#